data_a766206218db86364925e64157bfd138
#
_entry.id   a766206218db86364925e64157bfd138
#
_cell.length_a   1.000
_cell.length_b   1.000
_cell.length_c   1.000
_cell.angle_alpha   90.00
_cell.angle_beta   90.00
_cell.angle_gamma   90.00
#
_symmetry.space_group_name_H-M   'P 1'
#
loop_
_entity.id
_entity.type
_entity.pdbx_description
1 polymer ?
#
loop_
_entity_poly.entity_id
_entity_poly.type
_entity_poly.pdbx_seq_one_letter_code
_entity_poly.pdbx_strand_id
1 'polypeptide(L)'
;MGCGRVGASLADSLARIGHDVAVIDRDGTAFHRLSPDFSGERVLGMGFDRDVLVRAGIEDASAFAAVSSGDNSNIISARVARETFGVQRVVARIYDAKRAAVYERLGIPTVATVPWTTDRLLHVLTRLPAQTYVSVRPKGSSRCATPE
;
A
#
# COMPACT_ATOMS: atom_id res chain seq x y z
N MET A 1 -8.03 -4.08 -4.12
CA MET A 1 -8.86 -4.00 -2.90
C MET A 1 -8.39 -2.84 -2.01
N GLY A 2 -9.34 -2.00 -1.57
CA GLY A 2 -9.13 -0.74 -0.88
C GLY A 2 -9.06 0.45 -1.83
N CYS A 3 -10.07 1.32 -1.84
CA CYS A 3 -10.16 2.55 -2.65
C CYS A 3 -9.75 3.80 -1.84
N GLY A 4 -8.71 3.67 -1.01
CA GLY A 4 -8.05 4.80 -0.37
C GLY A 4 -7.17 5.56 -1.36
N ARG A 5 -6.40 6.56 -0.87
CA ARG A 5 -5.49 7.36 -1.71
C ARG A 5 -4.55 6.50 -2.57
N VAL A 6 -3.95 5.47 -1.99
CA VAL A 6 -3.05 4.56 -2.72
C VAL A 6 -3.82 3.72 -3.74
N GLY A 7 -4.95 3.13 -3.32
CA GLY A 7 -5.72 2.24 -4.20
C GLY A 7 -6.34 2.98 -5.39
N ALA A 8 -6.92 4.15 -5.18
CA ALA A 8 -7.47 4.96 -6.26
C ALA A 8 -6.37 5.39 -7.26
N SER A 9 -5.24 5.92 -6.76
CA SER A 9 -4.11 6.31 -7.61
C SER A 9 -3.53 5.12 -8.41
N LEU A 10 -3.44 3.94 -7.79
CA LEU A 10 -2.99 2.73 -8.47
C LEU A 10 -3.98 2.29 -9.55
N ALA A 11 -5.28 2.29 -9.23
CA ALA A 11 -6.34 1.91 -10.17
C ALA A 11 -6.38 2.83 -11.39
N ASP A 12 -6.37 4.14 -11.18
CA ASP A 12 -6.33 5.13 -12.26
C ASP A 12 -5.07 4.98 -13.13
N SER A 13 -3.92 4.68 -12.52
CA SER A 13 -2.67 4.48 -13.24
C SER A 13 -2.71 3.22 -14.11
N LEU A 14 -3.24 2.12 -13.59
CA LEU A 14 -3.37 0.87 -14.33
C LEU A 14 -4.39 1.00 -15.47
N ALA A 15 -5.54 1.61 -15.23
CA ALA A 15 -6.54 1.85 -16.26
C ALA A 15 -5.99 2.74 -17.41
N ARG A 16 -5.21 3.78 -17.05
CA ARG A 16 -4.59 4.68 -18.05
C ARG A 16 -3.60 3.98 -18.99
N ILE A 17 -2.92 2.94 -18.50
CA ILE A 17 -1.99 2.15 -19.32
C ILE A 17 -2.67 0.94 -20.00
N GLY A 18 -4.02 0.88 -19.96
CA GLY A 18 -4.82 -0.07 -20.74
C GLY A 18 -5.12 -1.40 -20.05
N HIS A 19 -5.01 -1.47 -18.71
CA HIS A 19 -5.47 -2.65 -17.97
C HIS A 19 -6.95 -2.55 -17.59
N ASP A 20 -7.65 -3.68 -17.62
CA ASP A 20 -8.97 -3.83 -17.03
C ASP A 20 -8.81 -3.90 -15.50
N VAL A 21 -9.50 -3.04 -14.78
CA VAL A 21 -9.33 -2.88 -13.34
C VAL A 21 -10.67 -2.95 -12.62
N ALA A 22 -10.79 -3.84 -11.63
CA ALA A 22 -11.88 -3.83 -10.66
C ALA A 22 -11.38 -3.31 -9.30
N VAL A 23 -12.09 -2.34 -8.73
CA VAL A 23 -11.78 -1.76 -7.42
C VAL A 23 -12.82 -2.18 -6.40
N ILE A 24 -12.37 -2.82 -5.33
CA ILE A 24 -13.24 -3.29 -4.24
C ILE A 24 -13.03 -2.39 -3.02
N ASP A 25 -14.10 -1.87 -2.44
CA ASP A 25 -14.09 -1.23 -1.14
C ASP A 25 -15.40 -1.51 -0.38
N ARG A 26 -15.33 -1.55 0.95
CA ARG A 26 -16.50 -1.70 1.80
C ARG A 26 -17.31 -0.42 1.95
N ASP A 27 -16.70 0.71 1.65
CA ASP A 27 -17.31 2.04 1.71
C ASP A 27 -17.49 2.59 0.29
N GLY A 28 -18.73 2.65 -0.16
CA GLY A 28 -19.06 3.16 -1.50
C GLY A 28 -18.63 4.61 -1.72
N THR A 29 -18.52 5.42 -0.66
CA THR A 29 -18.02 6.80 -0.78
C THR A 29 -16.54 6.86 -1.11
N ALA A 30 -15.78 5.79 -0.85
CA ALA A 30 -14.37 5.72 -1.22
C ALA A 30 -14.13 5.83 -2.73
N PHE A 31 -15.10 5.37 -3.56
CA PHE A 31 -15.01 5.43 -5.01
C PHE A 31 -15.00 6.85 -5.60
N HIS A 32 -15.40 7.86 -4.84
CA HIS A 32 -15.27 9.26 -5.26
C HIS A 32 -13.80 9.73 -5.40
N ARG A 33 -12.84 8.91 -4.95
CA ARG A 33 -11.40 9.18 -5.12
C ARG A 33 -10.86 8.76 -6.47
N LEU A 34 -11.60 7.93 -7.19
CA LEU A 34 -11.26 7.54 -8.55
C LEU A 34 -11.46 8.72 -9.50
N SER A 35 -10.63 8.78 -10.53
CA SER A 35 -10.80 9.76 -11.61
C SER A 35 -12.21 9.70 -12.19
N PRO A 36 -12.80 10.83 -12.61
CA PRO A 36 -14.04 10.83 -13.38
C PRO A 36 -13.97 9.94 -14.64
N ASP A 37 -12.79 9.82 -15.23
CA ASP A 37 -12.54 9.01 -16.43
C ASP A 37 -12.21 7.55 -16.12
N PHE A 38 -12.28 7.13 -14.87
CA PHE A 38 -12.03 5.73 -14.50
C PHE A 38 -13.11 4.82 -15.08
N SER A 39 -12.73 4.03 -16.06
CA SER A 39 -13.61 3.12 -16.81
C SER A 39 -13.76 1.73 -16.17
N GLY A 40 -12.97 1.43 -15.12
CA GLY A 40 -12.99 0.13 -14.47
C GLY A 40 -14.21 -0.10 -13.58
N GLU A 41 -14.33 -1.32 -13.07
CA GLU A 41 -15.45 -1.74 -12.24
C GLU A 41 -15.30 -1.28 -10.80
N ARG A 42 -16.41 -0.93 -10.14
CA ARG A 42 -16.50 -0.56 -8.72
C ARG A 42 -17.35 -1.58 -7.99
N VAL A 43 -16.73 -2.37 -7.11
CA VAL A 43 -17.41 -3.45 -6.40
C VAL A 43 -17.49 -3.12 -4.91
N LEU A 44 -18.71 -2.92 -4.43
CA LEU A 44 -18.98 -2.68 -3.00
C LEU A 44 -18.92 -3.99 -2.23
N GLY A 45 -18.07 -4.07 -1.20
CA GLY A 45 -17.97 -5.23 -0.33
C GLY A 45 -16.62 -5.39 0.35
N MET A 46 -16.51 -6.48 1.12
CA MET A 46 -15.28 -6.83 1.83
C MET A 46 -14.33 -7.57 0.89
N GLY A 47 -13.09 -7.11 0.75
CA GLY A 47 -12.14 -7.65 -0.21
C GLY A 47 -11.55 -9.03 0.12
N PHE A 48 -11.99 -9.66 1.19
CA PHE A 48 -11.72 -11.07 1.52
C PHE A 48 -12.96 -11.97 1.43
N ASP A 49 -14.12 -11.39 1.10
CA ASP A 49 -15.35 -12.14 0.85
C ASP A 49 -15.28 -12.76 -0.54
N ARG A 50 -15.53 -14.08 -0.63
CA ARG A 50 -15.44 -14.84 -1.88
C ARG A 50 -16.40 -14.34 -2.95
N ASP A 51 -17.65 -14.06 -2.56
CA ASP A 51 -18.68 -13.64 -3.50
C ASP A 51 -18.38 -12.23 -4.04
N VAL A 52 -17.81 -11.36 -3.20
CA VAL A 52 -17.34 -10.04 -3.61
C VAL A 52 -16.17 -10.16 -4.58
N LEU A 53 -15.21 -11.03 -4.30
CA LEU A 53 -14.06 -11.29 -5.17
C LEU A 53 -14.49 -11.88 -6.52
N VAL A 54 -15.42 -12.82 -6.53
CA VAL A 54 -15.97 -13.40 -7.78
C VAL A 54 -16.68 -12.32 -8.60
N ARG A 55 -17.52 -11.49 -7.99
CA ARG A 55 -18.15 -10.35 -8.69
C ARG A 55 -17.14 -9.37 -9.25
N ALA A 56 -15.97 -9.24 -8.64
CA ALA A 56 -14.88 -8.40 -9.13
C ALA A 56 -14.01 -9.09 -10.20
N GLY A 57 -14.37 -10.26 -10.67
CA GLY A 57 -13.66 -11.01 -11.72
C GLY A 57 -12.33 -11.61 -11.25
N ILE A 58 -12.20 -12.01 -9.97
CA ILE A 58 -10.95 -12.54 -9.41
C ILE A 58 -10.50 -13.83 -10.11
N GLU A 59 -11.42 -14.62 -10.65
CA GLU A 59 -11.12 -15.90 -11.29
C GLU A 59 -10.27 -15.74 -12.56
N ASP A 60 -10.44 -14.63 -13.26
CA ASP A 60 -9.67 -14.28 -14.47
C ASP A 60 -8.56 -13.25 -14.18
N ALA A 61 -8.38 -12.84 -12.92
CA ALA A 61 -7.46 -11.79 -12.58
C ALA A 61 -5.99 -12.25 -12.70
N SER A 62 -5.20 -11.54 -13.46
CA SER A 62 -3.75 -11.76 -13.56
C SER A 62 -2.96 -11.21 -12.36
N ALA A 63 -3.54 -10.27 -11.61
CA ALA A 63 -2.92 -9.65 -10.44
C ALA A 63 -3.94 -9.17 -9.42
N PHE A 64 -3.54 -9.14 -8.14
CA PHE A 64 -4.34 -8.63 -7.05
C PHE A 64 -3.51 -7.75 -6.10
N ALA A 65 -3.99 -6.55 -5.80
CA ALA A 65 -3.35 -5.63 -4.87
C ALA A 65 -4.27 -5.34 -3.68
N ALA A 66 -3.81 -5.66 -2.47
CA ALA A 66 -4.50 -5.37 -1.23
C ALA A 66 -3.86 -4.14 -0.55
N VAL A 67 -4.50 -2.98 -0.66
CA VAL A 67 -3.93 -1.68 -0.27
C VAL A 67 -4.84 -0.85 0.65
N SER A 68 -5.77 -1.51 1.35
CA SER A 68 -6.63 -0.86 2.33
C SER A 68 -5.84 -0.34 3.55
N SER A 69 -6.50 0.38 4.45
CA SER A 69 -5.85 0.92 5.66
C SER A 69 -5.55 -0.13 6.74
N GLY A 70 -6.02 -1.38 6.60
CA GLY A 70 -5.86 -2.42 7.59
C GLY A 70 -4.91 -3.53 7.16
N ASP A 71 -3.80 -3.73 7.87
CA ASP A 71 -2.82 -4.78 7.59
C ASP A 71 -3.47 -6.17 7.59
N ASN A 72 -4.33 -6.47 8.57
CA ASN A 72 -5.02 -7.77 8.64
C ASN A 72 -5.90 -8.01 7.40
N SER A 73 -6.71 -7.02 7.03
CA SER A 73 -7.58 -7.12 5.85
C SER A 73 -6.76 -7.31 4.58
N ASN A 74 -5.64 -6.59 4.45
CA ASN A 74 -4.77 -6.70 3.29
C ASN A 74 -4.17 -8.11 3.17
N ILE A 75 -3.70 -8.68 4.27
CA ILE A 75 -3.11 -10.02 4.28
C ILE A 75 -4.15 -11.11 4.02
N ILE A 76 -5.31 -11.04 4.68
CA ILE A 76 -6.37 -12.02 4.48
C ILE A 76 -6.83 -12.00 3.02
N SER A 77 -7.08 -10.82 2.45
CA SER A 77 -7.48 -10.71 1.05
C SER A 77 -6.42 -11.23 0.08
N ALA A 78 -5.15 -10.89 0.33
CA ALA A 78 -4.04 -11.36 -0.48
C ALA A 78 -3.90 -12.89 -0.45
N ARG A 79 -4.08 -13.51 0.73
CA ARG A 79 -4.07 -14.97 0.88
C ARG A 79 -5.24 -15.62 0.16
N VAL A 80 -6.45 -15.10 0.32
CA VAL A 80 -7.64 -15.62 -0.37
C VAL A 80 -7.45 -15.53 -1.89
N ALA A 81 -6.99 -14.40 -2.42
CA ALA A 81 -6.73 -14.25 -3.84
C ALA A 81 -5.70 -15.29 -4.34
N ARG A 82 -4.64 -15.53 -3.59
CA ARG A 82 -3.56 -16.45 -3.99
C ARG A 82 -3.91 -17.90 -3.75
N GLU A 83 -4.36 -18.25 -2.54
CA GLU A 83 -4.53 -19.64 -2.12
C GLU A 83 -5.86 -20.25 -2.59
N THR A 84 -6.90 -19.42 -2.72
CA THR A 84 -8.23 -19.90 -3.14
C THR A 84 -8.48 -19.74 -4.63
N PHE A 85 -8.05 -18.60 -5.21
CA PHE A 85 -8.31 -18.28 -6.62
C PHE A 85 -7.07 -18.43 -7.51
N GLY A 86 -5.91 -18.76 -6.96
CA GLY A 86 -4.71 -19.04 -7.74
C GLY A 86 -4.07 -17.81 -8.41
N VAL A 87 -4.41 -16.59 -8.00
CA VAL A 87 -3.84 -15.37 -8.60
C VAL A 87 -2.33 -15.35 -8.41
N GLN A 88 -1.58 -15.29 -9.52
CA GLN A 88 -0.12 -15.46 -9.50
C GLN A 88 0.60 -14.23 -8.94
N ARG A 89 0.12 -13.03 -9.26
CA ARG A 89 0.74 -11.76 -8.86
C ARG A 89 -0.10 -11.11 -7.78
N VAL A 90 0.28 -11.34 -6.53
CA VAL A 90 -0.42 -10.77 -5.38
C VAL A 90 0.52 -9.87 -4.61
N VAL A 91 0.07 -8.70 -4.18
CA VAL A 91 0.83 -7.80 -3.31
C VAL A 91 -0.06 -7.25 -2.20
N ALA A 92 0.49 -7.14 -1.00
CA ALA A 92 -0.19 -6.55 0.14
C ALA A 92 0.58 -5.34 0.70
N ARG A 93 -0.13 -4.24 0.95
CA ARG A 93 0.43 -3.12 1.69
C ARG A 93 0.37 -3.40 3.18
N ILE A 94 1.48 -3.24 3.88
CA ILE A 94 1.61 -3.44 5.32
C ILE A 94 2.27 -2.20 5.94
N TYR A 95 1.70 -1.68 7.02
CA TYR A 95 2.29 -0.56 7.76
C TYR A 95 3.38 -1.01 8.72
N ASP A 96 3.17 -2.14 9.41
CA ASP A 96 4.11 -2.70 10.37
C ASP A 96 5.20 -3.52 9.66
N ALA A 97 6.44 -3.01 9.70
CA ALA A 97 7.59 -3.65 9.07
C ALA A 97 7.90 -5.05 9.62
N LYS A 98 7.66 -5.29 10.92
CA LYS A 98 7.90 -6.62 11.53
C LYS A 98 6.92 -7.64 10.97
N ARG A 99 5.67 -7.23 10.78
CA ARG A 99 4.63 -8.06 10.18
C ARG A 99 4.90 -8.31 8.69
N ALA A 100 5.34 -7.29 7.94
CA ALA A 100 5.72 -7.43 6.55
C ALA A 100 6.75 -8.55 6.36
N ALA A 101 7.83 -8.56 7.15
CA ALA A 101 8.87 -9.59 7.08
C ALA A 101 8.35 -11.01 7.36
N VAL A 102 7.34 -11.16 8.23
CA VAL A 102 6.70 -12.47 8.47
C VAL A 102 5.92 -12.93 7.24
N TYR A 103 5.13 -12.05 6.63
CA TYR A 103 4.30 -12.41 5.49
C TYR A 103 5.10 -12.65 4.21
N GLU A 104 6.20 -11.95 4.01
CA GLU A 104 7.14 -12.25 2.93
C GLU A 104 7.73 -13.67 3.04
N ARG A 105 8.08 -14.11 4.25
CA ARG A 105 8.51 -15.50 4.49
C ARG A 105 7.41 -16.53 4.18
N LEU A 106 6.16 -16.14 4.31
CA LEU A 106 5.00 -16.96 3.92
C LEU A 106 4.67 -16.86 2.42
N GLY A 107 5.53 -16.18 1.67
CA GLY A 107 5.43 -16.07 0.22
C GLY A 107 4.44 -15.04 -0.29
N ILE A 108 3.99 -14.10 0.54
CA ILE A 108 3.13 -12.99 0.11
C ILE A 108 4.00 -11.74 -0.03
N PRO A 109 4.26 -11.25 -1.25
CA PRO A 109 4.98 -10.01 -1.47
C PRO A 109 4.30 -8.85 -0.75
N THR A 110 5.08 -8.08 0.02
CA THR A 110 4.56 -6.96 0.78
C THR A 110 5.24 -5.64 0.42
N VAL A 111 4.51 -4.54 0.58
CA VAL A 111 5.05 -3.19 0.51
C VAL A 111 4.89 -2.53 1.88
N ALA A 112 5.99 -2.47 2.63
CA ALA A 112 6.06 -1.82 3.94
C ALA A 112 6.19 -0.30 3.75
N THR A 113 5.07 0.42 3.76
CA THR A 113 5.02 1.84 3.37
C THR A 113 5.68 2.78 4.38
N VAL A 114 5.63 2.48 5.66
CA VAL A 114 6.24 3.34 6.70
C VAL A 114 7.77 3.30 6.62
N PRO A 115 8.45 2.15 6.65
CA PRO A 115 9.90 2.09 6.48
C PRO A 115 10.36 2.74 5.18
N TRP A 116 9.72 2.42 4.06
CA TRP A 116 10.07 2.99 2.76
C TRP A 116 9.99 4.53 2.75
N THR A 117 8.91 5.08 3.30
CA THR A 117 8.74 6.54 3.39
C THR A 117 9.78 7.15 4.33
N THR A 118 10.02 6.52 5.48
CA THR A 118 11.01 6.99 6.46
C THR A 118 12.41 7.00 5.87
N ASP A 119 12.82 5.94 5.20
CA ASP A 119 14.12 5.85 4.55
C ASP A 119 14.27 6.90 3.45
N ARG A 120 13.21 7.13 2.67
CA ARG A 120 13.23 8.18 1.63
C ARG A 120 13.39 9.57 2.22
N LEU A 121 12.65 9.88 3.28
CA LEU A 121 12.76 11.16 3.98
C LEU A 121 14.14 11.32 4.61
N LEU A 122 14.64 10.29 5.29
CA LEU A 122 15.96 10.28 5.89
C LEU A 122 17.04 10.54 4.85
N HIS A 123 16.99 9.86 3.71
CA HIS A 123 17.92 10.02 2.62
C HIS A 123 17.96 11.45 2.06
N VAL A 124 16.79 12.09 1.91
CA VAL A 124 16.71 13.48 1.47
C VAL A 124 17.30 14.41 2.54
N LEU A 125 16.90 14.23 3.81
CA LEU A 125 17.33 15.08 4.91
C LEU A 125 18.84 14.98 5.18
N THR A 126 19.44 13.81 5.07
CA THR A 126 20.87 13.60 5.35
C THR A 126 21.78 14.07 4.22
N ARG A 127 21.25 14.25 3.01
CA ARG A 127 22.01 14.80 1.87
C ARG A 127 22.01 16.32 1.78
N LEU A 128 21.17 17.01 2.56
CA LEU A 128 21.17 18.47 2.64
C LEU A 128 22.30 18.94 3.57
N PRO A 129 22.97 20.09 3.30
CA PRO A 129 23.93 20.66 4.24
C PRO A 129 23.27 20.93 5.59
N ALA A 130 24.01 20.72 6.68
CA ALA A 130 23.51 20.77 8.06
C ALA A 130 22.75 22.05 8.46
N GLN A 131 22.91 23.13 7.72
CA GLN A 131 22.24 24.42 7.93
C GLN A 131 20.76 24.44 7.47
N THR A 132 20.28 23.39 6.78
CA THR A 132 18.92 23.34 6.21
C THR A 132 17.92 22.58 7.09
N TYR A 133 18.35 21.99 8.21
CA TYR A 133 17.46 21.21 9.08
C TYR A 133 16.79 22.13 10.12
N VAL A 134 15.53 22.45 9.90
CA VAL A 134 14.72 23.27 10.84
C VAL A 134 14.23 22.46 12.05
N SER A 135 14.19 21.12 11.97
CA SER A 135 13.54 20.28 12.97
C SER A 135 14.33 19.06 13.48
N VAL A 136 15.54 18.80 12.99
CA VAL A 136 16.35 17.65 13.43
C VAL A 136 17.69 18.13 13.98
N ARG A 137 17.84 18.17 15.30
CA ARG A 137 19.13 18.37 15.94
C ARG A 137 19.87 17.05 16.06
N PRO A 138 21.13 16.92 15.62
CA PRO A 138 21.92 15.72 15.89
C PRO A 138 22.12 15.57 17.40
N LYS A 139 21.85 14.39 17.94
CA LYS A 139 22.24 14.01 19.30
C LYS A 139 23.77 14.03 19.39
N GLY A 140 24.35 15.01 20.09
CA GLY A 140 25.76 14.93 20.47
C GLY A 140 26.65 16.14 20.14
N SER A 141 26.19 17.37 20.26
CA SER A 141 27.10 18.48 20.47
C SER A 141 26.99 18.98 21.93
N SER A 142 27.56 18.23 22.86
CA SER A 142 27.98 18.82 24.12
C SER A 142 29.01 19.90 23.78
N ARG A 143 28.66 21.15 24.00
CA ARG A 143 29.66 22.25 24.04
C ARG A 143 30.64 21.89 25.15
N CYS A 144 31.83 21.52 24.79
CA CYS A 144 32.96 21.68 25.73
C CYS A 144 33.04 23.17 26.06
N ALA A 145 32.64 23.50 27.27
CA ALA A 145 33.03 24.73 27.89
C ALA A 145 34.54 24.64 28.11
N THR A 146 35.33 25.47 27.50
CA THR A 146 36.74 25.74 27.87
C THR A 146 36.71 26.47 29.18
N PRO A 147 37.39 25.97 30.25
CA PRO A 147 37.71 26.81 31.39
C PRO A 147 38.89 27.70 31.06
N GLU A 148 38.85 28.92 31.60
CA GLU A 148 39.93 29.89 31.62
C GLU A 148 41.19 29.31 32.26
#